data_8af11b789a2de4801be0827bea6e4625
#
_entry.id   8af11b789a2de4801be0827bea6e4625
#
_cell.length_a   1.000
_cell.length_b   1.000
_cell.length_c   1.000
_cell.angle_alpha   90.00
_cell.angle_beta   90.00
_cell.angle_gamma   90.00
#
_symmetry.space_group_name_H-M   'P 1'
#
loop_
_entity.id
_entity.type
_entity.pdbx_description
1 polymer ?
#
loop_
_entity_poly.entity_id
_entity_poly.type
_entity_poly.pdbx_seq_one_letter_code
_entity_poly.pdbx_strand_id
1 'polypeptide(L)'
;MTTKNGIVCVNCDVDTTGTAYHGVNIHTTAQKLTDVLGKPICGGDKVNYEWDVKAEHEGREIVATVYDWKEGNIGLDDKIYFHIGGTNASDEAIVKDYIETLLS
;
A
#
# COMPACT_ATOMS: atom_id res chain seq x y z
N MET A 1 -7.55 7.85 -26.49
CA MET A 1 -7.49 8.16 -25.07
C MET A 1 -6.34 7.39 -24.41
N THR A 2 -5.57 8.07 -23.62
CA THR A 2 -4.41 7.45 -22.96
C THR A 2 -4.84 6.83 -21.63
N THR A 3 -4.51 5.56 -21.43
CA THR A 3 -4.76 4.88 -20.16
C THR A 3 -3.61 5.20 -19.22
N LYS A 4 -3.94 5.68 -18.02
CA LYS A 4 -2.93 5.90 -16.99
C LYS A 4 -2.70 4.61 -16.22
N ASN A 5 -1.45 4.26 -16.01
CA ASN A 5 -1.05 3.16 -15.15
C ASN A 5 -0.24 3.71 -13.98
N GLY A 6 -0.53 3.26 -12.78
CA GLY A 6 0.22 3.62 -11.60
C GLY A 6 -0.65 4.07 -10.45
N ILE A 7 0.01 4.57 -9.39
CA ILE A 7 -0.67 5.07 -8.21
C ILE A 7 -1.34 6.40 -8.56
N VAL A 8 -2.65 6.48 -8.32
CA VAL A 8 -3.45 7.67 -8.62
C VAL A 8 -3.60 8.55 -7.38
N CYS A 9 -3.79 7.92 -6.23
CA CYS A 9 -4.17 8.65 -5.02
C CYS A 9 -3.83 7.81 -3.79
N VAL A 10 -3.42 8.48 -2.72
CA VAL A 10 -3.11 7.81 -1.45
C VAL A 10 -3.83 8.56 -0.33
N ASN A 11 -4.57 7.82 0.50
CA ASN A 11 -5.31 8.34 1.65
C ASN A 11 -6.31 9.45 1.29
N CYS A 12 -6.89 9.40 0.11
CA CYS A 12 -7.80 10.43 -0.40
C CYS A 12 -9.21 9.85 -0.59
N ASP A 13 -9.91 9.57 0.47
CA ASP A 13 -11.26 8.97 0.44
C ASP A 13 -11.29 7.64 -0.33
N VAL A 14 -10.25 6.83 -0.14
CA VAL A 14 -10.21 5.51 -0.77
C VAL A 14 -11.14 4.56 -0.02
N ASP A 15 -12.08 3.96 -0.75
CA ASP A 15 -12.99 2.98 -0.17
C ASP A 15 -12.29 1.62 -0.12
N THR A 16 -11.90 1.20 1.07
CA THR A 16 -11.18 -0.05 1.30
C THR A 16 -12.11 -1.22 1.65
N THR A 17 -13.42 -1.04 1.49
CA THR A 17 -14.39 -2.11 1.76
C THR A 17 -14.09 -3.33 0.88
N GLY A 18 -14.05 -4.49 1.51
CA GLY A 18 -13.79 -5.74 0.78
C GLY A 18 -12.33 -6.07 0.57
N THR A 19 -11.40 -5.21 1.02
CA THR A 19 -9.98 -5.55 0.95
C THR A 19 -9.59 -6.50 2.08
N ALA A 20 -8.65 -7.39 1.79
CA ALA A 20 -8.13 -8.34 2.76
C ALA A 20 -6.70 -8.73 2.39
N TYR A 21 -5.99 -9.32 3.33
CA TYR A 21 -4.63 -9.79 3.09
C TYR A 21 -4.65 -11.14 2.39
N HIS A 22 -3.89 -11.27 1.29
CA HIS A 22 -3.81 -12.49 0.49
C HIS A 22 -2.37 -13.00 0.34
N GLY A 23 -1.48 -12.57 1.22
CA GLY A 23 -0.10 -13.06 1.23
C GLY A 23 0.91 -12.21 0.48
N VAL A 24 0.52 -11.07 -0.05
CA VAL A 24 1.43 -10.18 -0.76
C VAL A 24 2.06 -9.20 0.23
N ASN A 25 3.39 -9.12 0.22
CA ASN A 25 4.15 -8.26 1.12
C ASN A 25 5.13 -7.40 0.35
N ILE A 26 5.54 -6.28 0.95
CA ILE A 26 6.64 -5.47 0.45
C ILE A 26 7.64 -5.23 1.59
N HIS A 27 8.91 -5.54 1.33
CA HIS A 27 9.98 -5.45 2.35
C HIS A 27 10.69 -4.11 2.23
N THR A 28 10.39 -3.20 3.15
CA THR A 28 10.92 -1.84 3.13
C THR A 28 10.78 -1.19 4.50
N THR A 29 11.00 0.12 4.57
CA THR A 29 10.83 0.90 5.80
C THR A 29 9.65 1.86 5.67
N ALA A 30 9.07 2.26 6.83
CA ALA A 30 8.01 3.26 6.83
C ALA A 30 8.50 4.59 6.25
N GLN A 31 9.77 4.94 6.48
CA GLN A 31 10.35 6.18 5.94
C GLN A 31 10.33 6.16 4.41
N LYS A 32 10.76 5.06 3.80
CA LYS A 32 10.77 4.94 2.33
C LYS A 32 9.36 5.00 1.76
N LEU A 33 8.42 4.33 2.40
CA LEU A 33 7.02 4.40 1.96
C LEU A 33 6.46 5.82 2.10
N THR A 34 6.79 6.52 3.18
CA THR A 34 6.39 7.91 3.35
C THR A 34 6.96 8.79 2.25
N ASP A 35 8.21 8.56 1.85
CA ASP A 35 8.87 9.35 0.80
C ASP A 35 8.15 9.21 -0.55
N VAL A 36 7.59 8.05 -0.85
CA VAL A 36 6.96 7.82 -2.16
C VAL A 36 5.43 7.87 -2.14
N LEU A 37 4.81 7.57 -1.01
CA LEU A 37 3.34 7.55 -0.88
C LEU A 37 2.78 8.72 -0.08
N GLY A 38 3.62 9.41 0.68
CA GLY A 38 3.18 10.48 1.54
C GLY A 38 2.92 10.00 2.96
N LYS A 39 2.37 10.89 3.78
CA LYS A 39 2.15 10.64 5.20
C LYS A 39 1.12 9.51 5.42
N PRO A 40 1.44 8.52 6.26
CA PRO A 40 0.49 7.45 6.56
C PRO A 40 -0.61 7.91 7.52
N ILE A 41 -1.68 7.11 7.57
CA ILE A 41 -2.72 7.26 8.59
C ILE A 41 -2.49 6.23 9.70
N CYS A 42 -3.13 6.44 10.84
CA CYS A 42 -3.07 5.51 11.96
C CYS A 42 -4.13 4.42 11.75
N GLY A 43 -3.68 3.16 11.70
CA GLY A 43 -4.55 2.05 11.32
C GLY A 43 -5.27 1.34 12.47
N GLY A 44 -4.95 1.65 13.74
CA GLY A 44 -5.56 1.00 14.88
C GLY A 44 -4.56 0.32 15.80
N ASP A 45 -5.03 -0.59 16.68
CA ASP A 45 -4.20 -1.16 17.74
C ASP A 45 -3.01 -1.98 17.25
N LYS A 46 -3.17 -2.67 16.13
CA LYS A 46 -2.15 -3.58 15.61
C LYS A 46 -1.43 -3.04 14.38
N VAL A 47 -1.72 -1.81 14.00
CA VAL A 47 -1.18 -1.16 12.81
C VAL A 47 -0.68 0.22 13.20
N ASN A 48 0.63 0.46 13.00
CA ASN A 48 1.25 1.76 13.27
C ASN A 48 1.14 2.70 12.08
N TYR A 49 1.27 2.16 10.87
CA TYR A 49 1.30 2.94 9.63
C TYR A 49 0.39 2.28 8.62
N GLU A 50 -0.45 3.06 7.97
CA GLU A 50 -1.32 2.56 6.92
C GLU A 50 -1.40 3.57 5.78
N TRP A 51 -1.37 3.04 4.55
CA TRP A 51 -1.59 3.83 3.34
C TRP A 51 -2.72 3.16 2.56
N ASP A 52 -3.80 3.89 2.34
CA ASP A 52 -4.91 3.43 1.48
C ASP A 52 -4.62 3.94 0.08
N VAL A 53 -4.43 3.03 -0.87
CA VAL A 53 -3.90 3.33 -2.19
C VAL A 53 -4.95 3.05 -3.25
N LYS A 54 -5.11 4.01 -4.16
CA LYS A 54 -5.90 3.83 -5.37
C LYS A 54 -4.94 3.86 -6.55
N ALA A 55 -5.02 2.85 -7.41
CA ALA A 55 -4.19 2.74 -8.59
C ALA A 55 -5.04 2.51 -9.83
N GLU A 56 -4.51 2.82 -11.00
CA GLU A 56 -5.11 2.48 -12.28
C GLU A 56 -4.20 1.56 -13.04
N HIS A 57 -4.77 0.52 -13.64
CA HIS A 57 -4.03 -0.44 -14.43
C HIS A 57 -4.89 -0.85 -15.62
N GLU A 58 -4.47 -0.48 -16.82
CA GLU A 58 -5.16 -0.80 -18.06
C GLU A 58 -6.64 -0.40 -18.04
N GLY A 59 -6.91 0.80 -17.54
CA GLY A 59 -8.27 1.35 -17.49
C GLY A 59 -9.11 0.85 -16.32
N ARG A 60 -8.53 0.06 -15.44
CA ARG A 60 -9.21 -0.51 -14.29
C ARG A 60 -8.72 0.12 -13.00
N GLU A 61 -9.64 0.42 -12.09
CA GLU A 61 -9.29 0.96 -10.78
C GLU A 61 -8.97 -0.17 -9.81
N ILE A 62 -7.87 -0.04 -9.10
CA ILE A 62 -7.46 -1.00 -8.07
C ILE A 62 -7.35 -0.27 -6.75
N VAL A 63 -7.93 -0.85 -5.70
CA VAL A 63 -7.82 -0.34 -4.33
C VAL A 63 -7.03 -1.34 -3.51
N ALA A 64 -6.04 -0.83 -2.77
CA ALA A 64 -5.20 -1.65 -1.91
C ALA A 64 -4.86 -0.91 -0.63
N THR A 65 -4.52 -1.66 0.41
CA THR A 65 -4.03 -1.11 1.67
C THR A 65 -2.61 -1.60 1.90
N VAL A 66 -1.75 -0.70 2.36
CA VAL A 66 -0.36 -1.04 2.73
C VAL A 66 -0.22 -0.74 4.21
N TYR A 67 0.17 -1.72 5.01
CA TYR A 67 0.20 -1.55 6.46
C TYR A 67 1.16 -2.53 7.13
N ASP A 68 1.65 -2.14 8.32
CA ASP A 68 2.35 -3.07 9.19
C ASP A 68 1.32 -3.85 10.01
N TRP A 69 1.64 -5.10 10.37
CA TRP A 69 0.71 -5.94 11.09
C TRP A 69 1.39 -6.59 12.29
N LYS A 70 0.93 -6.24 13.49
CA LYS A 70 1.41 -6.82 14.76
C LYS A 70 2.93 -6.69 14.96
N GLU A 71 3.54 -5.65 14.41
CA GLU A 71 4.97 -5.42 14.53
C GLU A 71 5.35 -4.75 15.86
N GLY A 72 4.38 -4.35 16.65
CA GLY A 72 4.64 -3.62 17.88
C GLY A 72 5.17 -2.21 17.60
N ASN A 73 6.08 -1.75 18.41
CA ASN A 73 6.68 -0.42 18.23
C ASN A 73 7.81 -0.50 17.21
N ILE A 74 7.55 -0.03 16.01
CA ILE A 74 8.58 0.05 14.98
C ILE A 74 8.89 1.51 14.67
N GLY A 75 10.17 1.79 14.39
CA GLY A 75 10.60 3.10 13.96
C GLY A 75 10.50 3.26 12.46
N LEU A 76 10.68 4.50 11.99
CA LEU A 76 10.62 4.81 10.56
C LEU A 76 11.71 4.09 9.76
N ASP A 77 12.83 3.77 10.40
CA ASP A 77 13.97 3.13 9.74
C ASP A 77 13.99 1.60 9.85
N ASP A 78 13.02 1.04 10.53
CA ASP A 78 12.95 -0.42 10.70
C ASP A 78 12.45 -1.06 9.41
N LYS A 79 13.25 -1.99 8.87
CA LYS A 79 12.91 -2.70 7.65
C LYS A 79 12.07 -3.92 7.99
N ILE A 80 10.83 -3.92 7.54
CA ILE A 80 9.87 -4.99 7.84
C ILE A 80 9.14 -5.40 6.56
N TYR A 81 8.34 -6.46 6.66
CA TYR A 81 7.43 -6.86 5.59
C TYR A 81 6.08 -6.20 5.83
N PHE A 82 5.80 -5.15 5.05
CA PHE A 82 4.47 -4.53 5.08
C PHE A 82 3.49 -5.41 4.31
N HIS A 83 2.30 -5.56 4.85
CA HIS A 83 1.22 -6.28 4.18
C HIS A 83 0.60 -5.40 3.11
N ILE A 84 0.24 -6.00 1.99
CA ILE A 84 -0.56 -5.33 0.97
C ILE A 84 -1.88 -6.10 0.87
N GLY A 85 -2.95 -5.46 1.31
CA GLY A 85 -4.30 -6.02 1.21
C GLY A 85 -5.01 -5.48 -0.02
N GLY A 86 -5.95 -6.26 -0.55
CA GLY A 86 -6.73 -5.85 -1.70
C GLY A 86 -7.88 -6.81 -1.93
N THR A 87 -8.51 -6.76 -3.09
CA THR A 87 -9.63 -7.63 -3.41
C THR A 87 -9.17 -9.01 -3.89
N ASN A 88 -7.94 -9.10 -4.42
CA ASN A 88 -7.33 -10.37 -4.82
C ASN A 88 -5.83 -10.20 -4.93
N ALA A 89 -5.11 -11.32 -4.95
CA ALA A 89 -3.65 -11.32 -4.97
C ALA A 89 -3.07 -10.73 -6.26
N SER A 90 -3.74 -10.89 -7.39
CA SER A 90 -3.28 -10.34 -8.66
C SER A 90 -3.23 -8.82 -8.62
N ASP A 91 -4.29 -8.19 -8.12
CA ASP A 91 -4.35 -6.73 -8.00
C ASP A 91 -3.33 -6.22 -7.00
N GLU A 92 -3.14 -6.92 -5.89
CA GLU A 92 -2.13 -6.56 -4.88
C GLU A 92 -0.73 -6.60 -5.46
N ALA A 93 -0.43 -7.60 -6.28
CA ALA A 93 0.88 -7.71 -6.93
C ALA A 93 1.14 -6.55 -7.89
N ILE A 94 0.11 -6.08 -8.59
CA ILE A 94 0.21 -4.91 -9.46
C ILE A 94 0.57 -3.67 -8.65
N VAL A 95 -0.11 -3.45 -7.52
CA VAL A 95 0.17 -2.31 -6.65
C VAL A 95 1.57 -2.41 -6.07
N LYS A 96 1.99 -3.61 -5.67
CA LYS A 96 3.35 -3.84 -5.19
C LYS A 96 4.39 -3.43 -6.23
N ASP A 97 4.19 -3.82 -7.49
CA ASP A 97 5.11 -3.47 -8.57
C ASP A 97 5.21 -1.95 -8.75
N TYR A 98 4.09 -1.25 -8.70
CA TYR A 98 4.08 0.20 -8.81
C TYR A 98 4.86 0.85 -7.66
N ILE A 99 4.64 0.37 -6.43
CA ILE A 99 5.34 0.92 -5.26
C ILE A 99 6.84 0.62 -5.34
N GLU A 100 7.21 -0.59 -5.70
CA GLU A 100 8.63 -0.97 -5.83
C GLU A 100 9.34 -0.14 -6.90
N THR A 101 8.65 0.19 -7.96
CA THR A 101 9.19 1.07 -8.99
C THR A 101 9.47 2.47 -8.43
N LEU A 102 8.58 2.98 -7.59
CA LEU A 102 8.78 4.27 -6.94
C LEU A 102 9.92 4.24 -5.92
N LEU A 103 10.16 3.09 -5.29
CA LEU A 103 11.21 2.92 -4.29
C LEU A 103 12.61 2.75 -4.89
N SER A 104 12.69 2.37 -6.15
CA SER A 104 13.96 2.10 -6.81
C SER A 104 14.65 3.35 -7.36
#